data_e55f4879cc53c6eb7f7dbb5157f83543
#
_entry.id   e55f4879cc53c6eb7f7dbb5157f83543
#
_cell.length_a   1.000
_cell.length_b   1.000
_cell.length_c   1.000
_cell.angle_alpha   90.00
_cell.angle_beta   90.00
_cell.angle_gamma   90.00
#
_symmetry.space_group_name_H-M   'P 1'
#
loop_
_entity.id
_entity.type
_entity.pdbx_description
1 polymer ?
#
loop_
_entity_poly.entity_id
_entity_poly.type
_entity_poly.pdbx_seq_one_letter_code
_entity_poly.pdbx_strand_id
1 'polypeptide(L)'
;MTIRETWPDLVRIVRGLKNRQEGPPVRGSFSIATADDLSALKACLDAQHDTHFVLINDENPSTLSVGQCVEISVSPRLGFGLLKRDIDALLTGTRKTRIKEPSFFLMADGISNTDVVGDEHLVSRYRAVLQFIQLLKRAAAFLDSDEPSLVFIKDGKFELPIEYDADDLKKLPLSVIRDLLKVLPEGTHEKQCASILAEAVISLTEHLASHQRFKHLLTNASELKKQFEQGYQLFAAGFSYEKVRDQVEAARVEYSGKIHKVFSDIQNQLLGIPVATIIVATQMKDVKTVGYEFWANTAVLVGCWVFSILMIFLLHNQSHTLAVLRDEIDRQKRQLTKEYSAVADSFTGTFRYLSKRAFMQRVILWTIDGFVVLGLVLSHVVYLKLTPPARDWAVTCVPLLAQWF
;
A
#
# COMPACT_ATOMS: atom_id res chain seq x y z
N MET A 1 -16.57 -20.78 41.46
CA MET A 1 -16.31 -21.57 40.24
C MET A 1 -16.99 -20.84 39.09
N THR A 2 -16.26 -20.42 38.06
CA THR A 2 -16.81 -19.58 37.00
C THR A 2 -17.63 -20.47 36.04
N ILE A 3 -18.75 -19.97 35.54
CA ILE A 3 -19.68 -20.66 34.59
C ILE A 3 -18.94 -21.33 33.42
N ARG A 4 -17.78 -20.83 33.00
CA ARG A 4 -16.93 -21.40 31.94
C ARG A 4 -16.17 -22.67 32.31
N GLU A 5 -15.95 -22.93 33.59
CA GLU A 5 -15.14 -24.08 34.05
C GLU A 5 -15.93 -25.38 34.06
N THR A 6 -17.25 -25.32 34.20
CA THR A 6 -18.14 -26.52 34.29
C THR A 6 -18.64 -27.03 32.93
N TRP A 7 -18.54 -26.22 31.83
CA TRP A 7 -19.00 -26.63 30.50
C TRP A 7 -18.27 -27.89 29.97
N PRO A 8 -16.93 -28.02 30.06
CA PRO A 8 -16.23 -29.24 29.64
C PRO A 8 -16.70 -30.48 30.41
N ASP A 9 -17.02 -30.37 31.70
CA ASP A 9 -17.54 -31.43 32.53
C ASP A 9 -18.90 -31.89 32.05
N LEU A 10 -19.80 -30.93 31.75
CA LEU A 10 -21.10 -31.24 31.19
C LEU A 10 -20.99 -31.97 29.84
N VAL A 11 -20.12 -31.48 28.94
CA VAL A 11 -19.85 -32.12 27.64
C VAL A 11 -19.34 -33.55 27.84
N ARG A 12 -18.45 -33.78 28.80
CA ARG A 12 -17.93 -35.12 29.13
C ARG A 12 -19.06 -36.08 29.52
N ILE A 13 -19.96 -35.62 30.40
CA ILE A 13 -21.09 -36.43 30.84
C ILE A 13 -22.06 -36.73 29.69
N VAL A 14 -22.47 -35.69 28.95
CA VAL A 14 -23.44 -35.81 27.85
C VAL A 14 -22.88 -36.70 26.72
N ARG A 15 -21.56 -36.63 26.47
CA ARG A 15 -20.86 -37.49 25.50
C ARG A 15 -20.89 -38.97 25.92
N GLY A 16 -20.80 -39.25 27.24
CA GLY A 16 -20.82 -40.60 27.81
C GLY A 16 -22.23 -41.19 28.01
N LEU A 17 -23.31 -40.46 27.71
CA LEU A 17 -24.68 -40.93 27.90
C LEU A 17 -25.01 -42.11 27.00
N LYS A 18 -25.55 -43.17 27.62
CA LYS A 18 -26.17 -44.31 26.94
C LYS A 18 -27.70 -44.17 26.95
N ASN A 19 -28.38 -44.79 26.00
CA ASN A 19 -29.85 -44.74 25.85
C ASN A 19 -30.39 -43.30 25.84
N ARG A 20 -29.66 -42.42 25.14
CA ARG A 20 -29.91 -40.97 25.11
C ARG A 20 -31.26 -40.67 24.44
N GLN A 21 -32.12 -39.99 25.16
CA GLN A 21 -33.35 -39.40 24.63
C GLN A 21 -33.03 -37.96 24.23
N GLU A 22 -33.18 -37.64 22.93
CA GLU A 22 -32.93 -36.30 22.37
C GLU A 22 -34.18 -35.42 22.59
N GLY A 23 -33.99 -34.29 23.25
CA GLY A 23 -35.02 -33.28 23.49
C GLY A 23 -34.66 -32.43 24.70
N PRO A 24 -35.27 -31.25 24.91
CA PRO A 24 -35.17 -30.53 26.17
C PRO A 24 -36.19 -31.05 27.21
N PRO A 25 -35.75 -31.70 28.30
CA PRO A 25 -34.38 -32.00 28.70
C PRO A 25 -33.80 -33.25 28.00
N VAL A 26 -32.46 -33.30 27.81
CA VAL A 26 -31.71 -34.46 27.39
C VAL A 26 -31.66 -35.44 28.56
N ARG A 27 -32.03 -36.71 28.34
CA ARG A 27 -32.04 -37.77 29.35
C ARG A 27 -31.21 -38.94 28.91
N GLY A 28 -30.66 -39.68 29.86
CA GLY A 28 -29.93 -40.92 29.57
C GLY A 28 -29.23 -41.47 30.80
N SER A 29 -28.64 -42.66 30.64
CA SER A 29 -27.87 -43.30 31.69
C SER A 29 -26.40 -43.03 31.53
N PHE A 30 -25.74 -42.62 32.60
CA PHE A 30 -24.30 -42.34 32.65
C PHE A 30 -23.60 -43.33 33.59
N SER A 31 -22.53 -43.97 33.10
CA SER A 31 -21.71 -44.87 33.88
C SER A 31 -20.48 -44.12 34.43
N ILE A 32 -20.34 -44.04 35.72
CA ILE A 32 -19.20 -43.39 36.40
C ILE A 32 -18.00 -44.37 36.33
N ALA A 33 -17.22 -44.29 35.26
CA ALA A 33 -16.12 -45.22 35.03
C ALA A 33 -14.83 -44.81 35.74
N THR A 34 -14.59 -43.51 35.93
CA THR A 34 -13.36 -42.93 36.46
C THR A 34 -13.64 -41.93 37.58
N ALA A 35 -12.58 -41.58 38.34
CA ALA A 35 -12.66 -40.53 39.36
C ALA A 35 -12.95 -39.15 38.72
N ASP A 36 -12.48 -38.91 37.49
CA ASP A 36 -12.77 -37.70 36.75
C ASP A 36 -14.24 -37.60 36.36
N ASP A 37 -14.91 -38.75 36.01
CA ASP A 37 -16.32 -38.76 35.70
C ASP A 37 -17.15 -38.43 36.95
N LEU A 38 -16.71 -38.91 38.12
CA LEU A 38 -17.35 -38.60 39.40
C LEU A 38 -17.17 -37.10 39.74
N SER A 39 -15.97 -36.54 39.49
CA SER A 39 -15.68 -35.12 39.70
C SER A 39 -16.52 -34.26 38.78
N ALA A 40 -16.60 -34.59 37.47
CA ALA A 40 -17.42 -33.86 36.50
C ALA A 40 -18.92 -33.91 36.87
N LEU A 41 -19.41 -35.07 37.33
CA LEU A 41 -20.78 -35.20 37.80
C LEU A 41 -21.11 -34.31 38.99
N LYS A 42 -20.24 -34.28 40.00
CA LYS A 42 -20.36 -33.38 41.15
C LYS A 42 -20.32 -31.92 40.76
N ALA A 43 -19.39 -31.52 39.87
CA ALA A 43 -19.29 -30.15 39.36
C ALA A 43 -20.60 -29.72 38.65
N CYS A 44 -21.22 -30.60 37.86
CA CYS A 44 -22.50 -30.32 37.20
C CYS A 44 -23.67 -30.21 38.20
N LEU A 45 -23.68 -31.03 39.26
CA LEU A 45 -24.66 -30.96 40.34
C LEU A 45 -24.51 -29.64 41.15
N ASP A 46 -23.29 -29.23 41.48
CA ASP A 46 -23.02 -27.97 42.15
C ASP A 46 -23.47 -26.76 41.32
N ALA A 47 -23.37 -26.89 39.98
CA ALA A 47 -23.84 -25.88 39.02
C ALA A 47 -25.30 -26.08 38.56
N GLN A 48 -26.14 -26.78 39.34
CA GLN A 48 -27.50 -27.16 38.97
C GLN A 48 -28.37 -25.98 38.54
N HIS A 49 -28.15 -24.81 39.10
CA HIS A 49 -28.89 -23.58 38.73
C HIS A 49 -28.71 -23.21 37.25
N ASP A 50 -27.56 -23.49 36.66
CA ASP A 50 -27.22 -23.11 35.27
C ASP A 50 -27.32 -24.30 34.30
N THR A 51 -27.01 -25.50 34.78
CA THR A 51 -27.05 -26.74 34.00
C THR A 51 -28.43 -27.37 33.95
N HIS A 52 -29.30 -27.09 34.92
CA HIS A 52 -30.51 -27.84 35.22
C HIS A 52 -30.25 -29.36 35.22
N PHE A 53 -29.13 -29.74 35.84
CA PHE A 53 -28.70 -31.11 35.94
C PHE A 53 -29.38 -31.78 37.13
N VAL A 54 -30.08 -32.89 36.89
CA VAL A 54 -30.86 -33.62 37.90
C VAL A 54 -30.61 -35.13 37.76
N LEU A 55 -30.45 -35.81 38.91
CA LEU A 55 -30.50 -37.26 39.00
C LEU A 55 -31.95 -37.72 39.05
N ILE A 56 -32.36 -38.64 38.18
CA ILE A 56 -33.79 -39.01 38.00
C ILE A 56 -34.30 -39.92 39.14
N ASN A 57 -33.42 -40.76 39.72
CA ASN A 57 -33.83 -41.82 40.67
C ASN A 57 -33.63 -41.42 42.15
N ASP A 58 -33.72 -40.17 42.52
CA ASP A 58 -33.53 -39.65 43.90
C ASP A 58 -32.22 -40.11 44.57
N GLU A 59 -31.19 -40.36 43.77
CA GLU A 59 -29.88 -40.76 44.28
C GLU A 59 -29.21 -39.60 45.02
N ASN A 60 -28.70 -39.88 46.21
CA ASN A 60 -28.03 -38.85 47.01
C ASN A 60 -26.63 -38.54 46.39
N PRO A 61 -26.37 -37.29 45.99
CA PRO A 61 -25.09 -36.89 45.40
C PRO A 61 -23.87 -37.24 46.26
N SER A 62 -24.07 -37.34 47.58
CA SER A 62 -22.97 -37.64 48.52
C SER A 62 -22.57 -39.13 48.53
N THR A 63 -23.40 -40.01 48.02
CA THR A 63 -23.17 -41.49 48.01
C THR A 63 -22.65 -42.01 46.69
N LEU A 64 -22.50 -41.14 45.68
CA LEU A 64 -22.00 -41.50 44.36
C LEU A 64 -20.59 -42.04 44.41
N SER A 65 -20.32 -43.14 43.76
CA SER A 65 -19.02 -43.78 43.67
C SER A 65 -18.71 -44.29 42.27
N VAL A 66 -17.41 -44.51 42.00
CA VAL A 66 -16.96 -45.11 40.74
C VAL A 66 -17.51 -46.53 40.63
N GLY A 67 -17.99 -46.87 39.43
CA GLY A 67 -18.64 -48.16 39.13
C GLY A 67 -20.16 -48.07 39.09
N GLN A 68 -20.78 -46.99 39.55
CA GLN A 68 -22.24 -46.82 39.53
C GLN A 68 -22.72 -46.32 38.16
N CYS A 69 -23.99 -46.65 37.87
CA CYS A 69 -24.70 -46.12 36.71
C CYS A 69 -25.88 -45.29 37.21
N VAL A 70 -25.94 -44.02 36.79
CA VAL A 70 -26.97 -43.06 37.21
C VAL A 70 -27.80 -42.62 36.03
N GLU A 71 -29.09 -42.34 36.25
CA GLU A 71 -29.96 -41.74 35.25
C GLU A 71 -30.01 -40.22 35.46
N ILE A 72 -29.72 -39.50 34.40
CA ILE A 72 -29.62 -38.01 34.45
C ILE A 72 -30.58 -37.36 33.47
N SER A 73 -30.95 -36.14 33.84
CA SER A 73 -31.71 -35.21 33.01
C SER A 73 -30.98 -33.87 33.01
N VAL A 74 -30.75 -33.28 31.83
CA VAL A 74 -30.00 -32.01 31.69
C VAL A 74 -30.64 -31.11 30.65
N SER A 75 -30.79 -29.83 31.00
CA SER A 75 -31.33 -28.76 30.13
C SER A 75 -30.66 -27.45 30.41
N PRO A 76 -29.41 -27.21 29.96
CA PRO A 76 -28.65 -26.03 30.33
C PRO A 76 -29.35 -24.77 29.86
N ARG A 77 -29.20 -23.70 30.65
CA ARG A 77 -29.65 -22.37 30.27
C ARG A 77 -28.91 -21.85 29.03
N LEU A 78 -29.57 -21.03 28.22
CA LEU A 78 -29.01 -20.45 27.00
C LEU A 78 -27.66 -19.74 27.20
N GLY A 79 -27.46 -19.12 28.36
CA GLY A 79 -26.20 -18.42 28.69
C GLY A 79 -25.05 -19.35 29.07
N PHE A 80 -25.37 -20.56 29.51
CA PHE A 80 -24.39 -21.59 29.92
C PHE A 80 -23.86 -22.38 28.71
N GLY A 81 -24.74 -22.87 27.85
CA GLY A 81 -24.41 -23.64 26.65
C GLY A 81 -25.64 -24.28 25.99
N LEU A 82 -25.44 -24.81 24.81
CA LEU A 82 -26.51 -25.36 23.98
C LEU A 82 -26.27 -26.84 23.70
N LEU A 83 -27.19 -27.69 24.12
CA LEU A 83 -27.28 -29.08 23.68
C LEU A 83 -28.21 -29.12 22.47
N LYS A 84 -27.68 -29.44 21.29
CA LYS A 84 -28.42 -29.48 20.03
C LYS A 84 -28.20 -30.84 19.33
N ARG A 85 -29.17 -31.24 18.51
CA ARG A 85 -29.05 -32.48 17.76
C ARG A 85 -27.88 -32.38 16.76
N ASP A 86 -27.89 -31.36 15.95
CA ASP A 86 -26.97 -31.11 14.85
C ASP A 86 -26.74 -29.64 14.62
N ILE A 87 -25.92 -29.28 13.62
CA ILE A 87 -25.58 -27.90 13.28
C ILE A 87 -26.81 -27.11 12.80
N ASP A 88 -27.77 -27.74 12.15
CA ASP A 88 -29.00 -27.10 11.70
C ASP A 88 -29.85 -26.65 12.88
N ALA A 89 -30.05 -27.53 13.88
CA ALA A 89 -30.71 -27.21 15.11
C ALA A 89 -29.97 -26.11 15.93
N LEU A 90 -28.65 -25.99 15.78
CA LEU A 90 -27.86 -24.92 16.37
C LEU A 90 -28.17 -23.58 15.70
N LEU A 91 -28.22 -23.53 14.39
CA LEU A 91 -28.42 -22.29 13.60
C LEU A 91 -29.87 -21.79 13.65
N THR A 92 -30.85 -22.70 13.75
CA THR A 92 -32.27 -22.35 13.83
C THR A 92 -32.72 -21.96 15.24
N GLY A 93 -32.02 -22.44 16.29
CA GLY A 93 -32.44 -22.24 17.68
C GLY A 93 -32.32 -20.81 18.21
N THR A 94 -31.31 -20.05 17.80
CA THR A 94 -31.07 -18.69 18.25
C THR A 94 -30.34 -17.91 17.17
N ARG A 95 -30.86 -16.74 16.77
CA ARG A 95 -30.21 -15.91 15.72
C ARG A 95 -28.77 -15.53 16.05
N LYS A 96 -28.45 -15.33 17.34
CA LYS A 96 -27.10 -14.94 17.80
C LYS A 96 -26.03 -16.00 17.51
N THR A 97 -26.40 -17.27 17.38
CA THR A 97 -25.47 -18.35 17.01
C THR A 97 -24.92 -18.18 15.58
N ARG A 98 -25.61 -17.44 14.72
CA ARG A 98 -25.15 -17.14 13.35
C ARG A 98 -24.02 -16.13 13.28
N ILE A 99 -23.76 -15.37 14.36
CA ILE A 99 -22.73 -14.31 14.37
C ILE A 99 -21.63 -14.55 15.40
N LYS A 100 -21.89 -15.40 16.40
CA LYS A 100 -20.96 -15.71 17.49
C LYS A 100 -21.08 -17.19 17.88
N GLU A 101 -19.95 -17.86 17.98
CA GLU A 101 -19.88 -19.22 18.45
C GLU A 101 -20.26 -19.30 19.94
N PRO A 102 -21.36 -20.00 20.31
CA PRO A 102 -21.69 -20.26 21.70
C PRO A 102 -20.88 -21.46 22.22
N SER A 103 -20.99 -21.74 23.52
CA SER A 103 -20.69 -23.07 24.03
C SER A 103 -21.79 -24.04 23.51
N PHE A 104 -21.43 -25.07 22.79
CA PHE A 104 -22.37 -26.05 22.24
C PHE A 104 -21.83 -27.49 22.28
N PHE A 105 -22.78 -28.44 22.27
CA PHE A 105 -22.50 -29.84 22.00
C PHE A 105 -23.53 -30.36 21.00
N LEU A 106 -23.04 -30.96 19.90
CA LEU A 106 -23.86 -31.56 18.86
C LEU A 106 -23.99 -33.08 19.15
N MET A 107 -25.20 -33.51 19.44
CA MET A 107 -25.45 -34.86 19.89
C MET A 107 -25.29 -35.93 18.78
N ALA A 108 -25.62 -35.59 17.52
CA ALA A 108 -25.47 -36.49 16.39
C ALA A 108 -24.00 -36.83 16.10
N ASP A 109 -23.13 -35.83 16.16
CA ASP A 109 -21.72 -35.94 15.81
C ASP A 109 -20.82 -36.20 17.04
N GLY A 110 -21.35 -35.98 18.26
CA GLY A 110 -20.58 -36.06 19.50
C GLY A 110 -19.52 -34.94 19.63
N ILE A 111 -19.71 -33.80 18.95
CA ILE A 111 -18.73 -32.72 18.82
C ILE A 111 -19.17 -31.52 19.64
N SER A 112 -18.21 -30.91 20.35
CA SER A 112 -18.38 -29.68 21.11
C SER A 112 -17.65 -28.50 20.44
N ASN A 113 -17.92 -27.28 20.93
CA ASN A 113 -17.19 -26.09 20.52
C ASN A 113 -15.69 -26.12 20.86
N THR A 114 -15.25 -26.99 21.78
CA THR A 114 -13.84 -27.13 22.17
C THR A 114 -13.08 -28.14 21.31
N ASP A 115 -13.79 -28.95 20.54
CA ASP A 115 -13.16 -30.00 19.74
C ASP A 115 -12.54 -29.42 18.46
N VAL A 116 -11.35 -29.96 18.11
CA VAL A 116 -10.71 -29.67 16.83
C VAL A 116 -11.26 -30.62 15.79
N VAL A 117 -11.82 -30.12 14.72
CA VAL A 117 -12.43 -30.87 13.62
C VAL A 117 -11.75 -30.62 12.29
N GLY A 118 -11.75 -31.61 11.42
CA GLY A 118 -11.22 -31.49 10.07
C GLY A 118 -12.07 -30.56 9.17
N ASP A 119 -11.52 -30.17 8.04
CA ASP A 119 -12.12 -29.23 7.09
C ASP A 119 -13.43 -29.76 6.44
N GLU A 120 -13.56 -31.06 6.35
CA GLU A 120 -14.77 -31.70 5.80
C GLU A 120 -15.98 -31.54 6.73
N HIS A 121 -15.75 -31.29 8.03
CA HIS A 121 -16.83 -31.24 9.01
C HIS A 121 -17.58 -29.91 8.97
N LEU A 122 -18.90 -29.91 9.14
CA LEU A 122 -19.74 -28.71 9.07
C LEU A 122 -19.38 -27.66 10.15
N VAL A 123 -18.91 -28.10 11.32
CA VAL A 123 -18.44 -27.17 12.39
C VAL A 123 -17.22 -26.35 11.93
N SER A 124 -16.29 -26.93 11.16
CA SER A 124 -15.17 -26.18 10.59
C SER A 124 -15.65 -25.11 9.60
N ARG A 125 -16.61 -25.44 8.75
CA ARG A 125 -17.23 -24.51 7.80
C ARG A 125 -18.04 -23.42 8.52
N TYR A 126 -18.77 -23.77 9.55
CA TYR A 126 -19.46 -22.81 10.43
C TYR A 126 -18.48 -21.79 11.03
N ARG A 127 -17.37 -22.27 11.60
CA ARG A 127 -16.31 -21.39 12.13
C ARG A 127 -15.72 -20.47 11.06
N ALA A 128 -15.51 -20.97 9.84
CA ALA A 128 -15.05 -20.16 8.72
C ALA A 128 -16.06 -19.06 8.33
N VAL A 129 -17.37 -19.35 8.37
CA VAL A 129 -18.41 -18.33 8.15
C VAL A 129 -18.40 -17.28 9.26
N LEU A 130 -18.22 -17.67 10.51
CA LEU A 130 -18.09 -16.70 11.61
C LEU A 130 -16.88 -15.77 11.42
N GLN A 131 -15.73 -16.31 10.98
CA GLN A 131 -14.55 -15.51 10.65
C GLN A 131 -14.84 -14.58 9.46
N PHE A 132 -15.52 -15.07 8.43
CA PHE A 132 -15.93 -14.24 7.30
C PHE A 132 -16.87 -13.10 7.71
N ILE A 133 -17.80 -13.31 8.63
CA ILE A 133 -18.64 -12.26 9.20
C ILE A 133 -17.78 -11.21 9.93
N GLN A 134 -16.75 -11.62 10.68
CA GLN A 134 -15.82 -10.67 11.31
C GLN A 134 -15.02 -9.88 10.29
N LEU A 135 -14.64 -10.48 9.16
CA LEU A 135 -14.02 -9.77 8.05
C LEU A 135 -14.95 -8.72 7.46
N LEU A 136 -16.19 -9.09 7.14
CA LEU A 136 -17.20 -8.16 6.60
C LEU A 136 -17.54 -7.05 7.60
N LYS A 137 -17.53 -7.33 8.90
CA LYS A 137 -17.72 -6.34 9.96
C LYS A 137 -16.67 -5.23 9.92
N ARG A 138 -15.43 -5.51 9.53
CA ARG A 138 -14.38 -4.47 9.34
C ARG A 138 -14.71 -3.51 8.20
N ALA A 139 -15.47 -3.96 7.21
CA ALA A 139 -15.91 -3.16 6.07
C ALA A 139 -17.30 -2.51 6.28
N ALA A 140 -18.10 -3.01 7.22
CA ALA A 140 -19.41 -2.48 7.57
C ALA A 140 -19.29 -1.30 8.53
N ALA A 141 -20.30 -0.44 8.56
CA ALA A 141 -20.42 0.63 9.54
C ALA A 141 -20.64 0.08 10.95
N PHE A 142 -21.50 -0.93 11.07
CA PHE A 142 -21.72 -1.68 12.32
C PHE A 142 -22.38 -3.03 12.04
N LEU A 143 -22.29 -3.92 13.04
CA LEU A 143 -23.02 -5.18 13.11
C LEU A 143 -24.12 -5.04 14.17
N ASP A 144 -25.37 -5.15 13.77
CA ASP A 144 -26.49 -5.30 14.70
C ASP A 144 -26.47 -6.73 15.28
N SER A 145 -26.43 -6.81 16.60
CA SER A 145 -26.36 -8.10 17.33
C SER A 145 -27.73 -8.61 17.77
N ASP A 146 -28.74 -7.79 17.80
CA ASP A 146 -30.10 -8.18 18.21
C ASP A 146 -30.87 -8.73 17.00
N GLU A 147 -30.78 -8.04 15.87
CA GLU A 147 -31.15 -8.58 14.55
C GLU A 147 -29.89 -8.76 13.71
N PRO A 148 -29.26 -9.95 13.70
CA PRO A 148 -27.97 -10.16 13.06
C PRO A 148 -27.96 -9.62 11.63
N SER A 149 -27.43 -8.41 11.46
CA SER A 149 -27.35 -7.70 10.19
C SER A 149 -26.10 -6.84 10.13
N LEU A 150 -25.38 -6.88 9.03
CA LEU A 150 -24.30 -5.96 8.72
C LEU A 150 -24.89 -4.76 8.01
N VAL A 151 -24.57 -3.56 8.48
CA VAL A 151 -25.05 -2.31 7.91
C VAL A 151 -23.86 -1.60 7.22
N PHE A 152 -24.02 -1.35 5.94
CA PHE A 152 -23.09 -0.55 5.13
C PHE A 152 -23.72 0.80 4.82
N ILE A 153 -22.86 1.83 4.65
CA ILE A 153 -23.32 3.18 4.31
C ILE A 153 -22.67 3.53 2.95
N LYS A 154 -23.49 3.56 1.91
CA LYS A 154 -23.16 4.05 0.57
C LYS A 154 -24.45 4.62 -0.02
N ASP A 155 -24.49 5.89 -0.33
CA ASP A 155 -25.68 6.58 -0.88
C ASP A 155 -26.98 6.33 -0.10
N GLY A 156 -26.85 5.88 1.16
CA GLY A 156 -27.91 5.47 2.05
C GLY A 156 -27.55 4.25 2.90
N LYS A 157 -28.53 3.77 3.68
CA LYS A 157 -28.40 2.58 4.52
C LYS A 157 -28.60 1.32 3.67
N PHE A 158 -27.56 0.47 3.61
CA PHE A 158 -27.65 -0.86 3.01
C PHE A 158 -27.52 -1.95 4.05
N GLU A 159 -28.56 -2.80 4.17
CA GLU A 159 -28.62 -3.89 5.14
C GLU A 159 -28.33 -5.24 4.51
N LEU A 160 -27.50 -6.01 5.19
CA LEU A 160 -27.15 -7.38 4.85
C LEU A 160 -27.50 -8.28 6.05
N PRO A 161 -28.75 -8.79 6.14
CA PRO A 161 -29.13 -9.75 7.19
C PRO A 161 -28.30 -11.02 7.10
N ILE A 162 -27.79 -11.47 8.23
CA ILE A 162 -26.95 -12.67 8.31
C ILE A 162 -27.86 -13.89 8.45
N GLU A 163 -28.29 -14.41 7.32
CA GLU A 163 -29.14 -15.60 7.22
C GLU A 163 -28.44 -16.70 6.42
N TYR A 164 -28.24 -17.83 7.04
CA TYR A 164 -27.69 -19.04 6.43
C TYR A 164 -28.10 -20.29 7.22
N ASP A 165 -28.03 -21.46 6.59
CA ASP A 165 -28.42 -22.75 7.14
C ASP A 165 -27.31 -23.82 6.91
N ALA A 166 -27.58 -25.06 7.33
CA ALA A 166 -26.62 -26.15 7.17
C ALA A 166 -26.33 -26.51 5.71
N ASP A 167 -27.28 -26.31 4.80
CA ASP A 167 -27.08 -26.58 3.37
C ASP A 167 -26.18 -25.53 2.70
N ASP A 168 -26.27 -24.26 3.15
CA ASP A 168 -25.34 -23.22 2.72
C ASP A 168 -23.90 -23.53 3.18
N LEU A 169 -23.73 -24.07 4.39
CA LEU A 169 -22.43 -24.52 4.89
C LEU A 169 -21.86 -25.69 4.06
N LYS A 170 -22.68 -26.64 3.63
CA LYS A 170 -22.22 -27.74 2.76
C LYS A 170 -21.67 -27.25 1.42
N LYS A 171 -22.25 -26.21 0.86
CA LYS A 171 -21.88 -25.62 -0.44
C LYS A 171 -20.75 -24.59 -0.34
N LEU A 172 -20.29 -24.23 0.87
CA LEU A 172 -19.30 -23.20 1.10
C LEU A 172 -17.96 -23.51 0.42
N PRO A 173 -17.40 -22.63 -0.42
CA PRO A 173 -16.06 -22.77 -0.98
C PRO A 173 -15.00 -22.38 0.07
N LEU A 174 -14.69 -23.32 0.99
CA LEU A 174 -13.88 -23.06 2.17
C LEU A 174 -12.50 -22.48 1.87
N SER A 175 -11.84 -22.96 0.81
CA SER A 175 -10.52 -22.42 0.38
C SER A 175 -10.60 -20.96 0.01
N VAL A 176 -11.63 -20.55 -0.73
CA VAL A 176 -11.83 -19.16 -1.15
C VAL A 176 -12.12 -18.25 0.06
N ILE A 177 -12.94 -18.71 0.99
CA ILE A 177 -13.21 -17.97 2.24
C ILE A 177 -11.90 -17.77 3.03
N ARG A 178 -11.07 -18.80 3.16
CA ARG A 178 -9.77 -18.69 3.85
C ARG A 178 -8.80 -17.74 3.14
N ASP A 179 -8.83 -17.71 1.83
CA ASP A 179 -8.04 -16.76 1.06
C ASP A 179 -8.53 -15.32 1.30
N LEU A 180 -9.86 -15.10 1.27
CA LEU A 180 -10.45 -13.80 1.59
C LEU A 180 -10.07 -13.30 2.98
N LEU A 181 -9.99 -14.18 3.99
CA LEU A 181 -9.58 -13.82 5.34
C LEU A 181 -8.15 -13.26 5.41
N LYS A 182 -7.28 -13.60 4.45
CA LYS A 182 -5.89 -13.13 4.37
C LYS A 182 -5.73 -11.84 3.56
N VAL A 183 -6.76 -11.42 2.85
CA VAL A 183 -6.67 -10.35 1.84
C VAL A 183 -6.70 -8.94 2.45
N LEU A 184 -7.32 -8.74 3.62
CA LEU A 184 -7.33 -7.44 4.27
C LEU A 184 -6.02 -7.23 5.05
N PRO A 185 -5.09 -6.38 4.56
CA PRO A 185 -3.88 -6.08 5.30
C PRO A 185 -4.21 -5.29 6.57
N GLU A 186 -3.47 -5.58 7.62
CA GLU A 186 -3.43 -4.72 8.80
C GLU A 186 -2.44 -3.59 8.52
N GLY A 187 -2.87 -2.33 8.56
CA GLY A 187 -1.96 -1.19 8.41
C GLY A 187 -2.49 -0.05 7.53
N THR A 188 -1.57 0.62 6.82
CA THR A 188 -1.77 1.94 6.19
C THR A 188 -2.94 2.04 5.21
N HIS A 189 -3.38 0.93 4.60
CA HIS A 189 -4.46 0.92 3.60
C HIS A 189 -5.72 0.19 4.08
N GLU A 190 -5.85 -0.08 5.37
CA GLU A 190 -6.98 -0.84 5.92
C GLU A 190 -8.34 -0.20 5.58
N LYS A 191 -8.46 1.11 5.75
CA LYS A 191 -9.71 1.84 5.46
C LYS A 191 -10.10 1.77 3.99
N GLN A 192 -9.14 1.88 3.09
CA GLN A 192 -9.38 1.80 1.65
C GLN A 192 -9.77 0.38 1.24
N CYS A 193 -9.08 -0.62 1.75
CA CYS A 193 -9.43 -2.02 1.52
C CYS A 193 -10.82 -2.36 2.07
N ALA A 194 -11.16 -1.85 3.25
CA ALA A 194 -12.50 -1.97 3.84
C ALA A 194 -13.57 -1.33 2.95
N SER A 195 -13.32 -0.14 2.41
CA SER A 195 -14.23 0.53 1.47
C SER A 195 -14.41 -0.26 0.16
N ILE A 196 -13.32 -0.79 -0.41
CA ILE A 196 -13.36 -1.62 -1.63
C ILE A 196 -14.16 -2.91 -1.37
N LEU A 197 -13.96 -3.55 -0.20
CA LEU A 197 -14.71 -4.73 0.17
C LEU A 197 -16.20 -4.42 0.35
N ALA A 198 -16.54 -3.31 1.02
CA ALA A 198 -17.92 -2.87 1.17
C ALA A 198 -18.60 -2.64 -0.18
N GLU A 199 -17.89 -2.02 -1.13
CA GLU A 199 -18.40 -1.78 -2.47
C GLU A 199 -18.64 -3.09 -3.24
N ALA A 200 -17.70 -4.04 -3.17
CA ALA A 200 -17.86 -5.35 -3.79
C ALA A 200 -19.05 -6.14 -3.19
N VAL A 201 -19.24 -6.08 -1.86
CA VAL A 201 -20.39 -6.70 -1.19
C VAL A 201 -21.72 -6.09 -1.65
N ILE A 202 -21.81 -4.77 -1.70
CA ILE A 202 -23.02 -4.06 -2.14
C ILE A 202 -23.31 -4.39 -3.60
N SER A 203 -22.33 -4.24 -4.48
CA SER A 203 -22.47 -4.49 -5.94
C SER A 203 -22.97 -5.90 -6.22
N LEU A 204 -22.49 -6.91 -5.50
CA LEU A 204 -22.92 -8.31 -5.66
C LEU A 204 -24.34 -8.58 -5.16
N THR A 205 -24.85 -7.75 -4.25
CA THR A 205 -26.07 -8.12 -3.51
C THR A 205 -27.19 -7.07 -3.55
N GLU A 206 -26.96 -5.87 -4.10
CA GLU A 206 -27.93 -4.78 -4.14
C GLU A 206 -29.22 -5.12 -4.91
N HIS A 207 -29.08 -5.93 -5.96
CA HIS A 207 -30.20 -6.37 -6.82
C HIS A 207 -31.05 -7.51 -6.22
N LEU A 208 -30.63 -8.04 -5.04
CA LEU A 208 -31.29 -9.19 -4.42
C LEU A 208 -32.18 -8.74 -3.24
N ALA A 209 -33.21 -9.55 -2.96
CA ALA A 209 -34.00 -9.41 -1.74
C ALA A 209 -33.09 -9.58 -0.50
N SER A 210 -33.34 -8.80 0.56
CA SER A 210 -32.45 -8.71 1.73
C SER A 210 -32.11 -10.06 2.36
N HIS A 211 -33.09 -10.96 2.50
CA HIS A 211 -32.91 -12.29 3.11
C HIS A 211 -32.05 -13.24 2.26
N GLN A 212 -31.84 -12.96 0.98
CA GLN A 212 -31.03 -13.80 0.06
C GLN A 212 -29.58 -13.33 -0.04
N ARG A 213 -29.29 -12.10 0.34
CA ARG A 213 -27.99 -11.43 0.13
C ARG A 213 -26.83 -12.19 0.74
N PHE A 214 -26.94 -12.60 2.01
CA PHE A 214 -25.85 -13.27 2.70
C PHE A 214 -25.58 -14.68 2.13
N LYS A 215 -26.64 -15.46 1.84
CA LYS A 215 -26.51 -16.77 1.18
C LYS A 215 -25.84 -16.64 -0.18
N HIS A 216 -26.19 -15.61 -0.94
CA HIS A 216 -25.57 -15.32 -2.24
C HIS A 216 -24.08 -15.03 -2.11
N LEU A 217 -23.67 -14.23 -1.11
CA LEU A 217 -22.26 -13.97 -0.84
C LEU A 217 -21.48 -15.23 -0.49
N LEU A 218 -22.03 -16.13 0.32
CA LEU A 218 -21.38 -17.38 0.68
C LEU A 218 -21.16 -18.27 -0.55
N THR A 219 -22.17 -18.37 -1.42
CA THR A 219 -22.10 -19.19 -2.64
C THR A 219 -21.16 -18.58 -3.68
N ASN A 220 -21.14 -17.23 -3.80
CA ASN A 220 -20.36 -16.51 -4.80
C ASN A 220 -19.12 -15.83 -4.21
N ALA A 221 -18.53 -16.41 -3.16
CA ALA A 221 -17.32 -15.88 -2.51
C ALA A 221 -16.14 -15.73 -3.48
N SER A 222 -16.06 -16.54 -4.54
CA SER A 222 -15.05 -16.43 -5.59
C SER A 222 -15.20 -15.13 -6.41
N GLU A 223 -16.43 -14.73 -6.71
CA GLU A 223 -16.70 -13.48 -7.42
C GLU A 223 -16.46 -12.28 -6.51
N LEU A 224 -16.82 -12.36 -5.24
CA LEU A 224 -16.48 -11.34 -4.24
C LEU A 224 -14.97 -11.13 -4.16
N LYS A 225 -14.18 -12.20 -4.10
CA LYS A 225 -12.72 -12.15 -4.10
C LYS A 225 -12.19 -11.44 -5.34
N LYS A 226 -12.69 -11.83 -6.52
CA LYS A 226 -12.29 -11.24 -7.80
C LYS A 226 -12.60 -9.75 -7.88
N GLN A 227 -13.81 -9.32 -7.51
CA GLN A 227 -14.19 -7.90 -7.50
C GLN A 227 -13.36 -7.09 -6.50
N PHE A 228 -13.08 -7.66 -5.33
CA PHE A 228 -12.17 -7.03 -4.36
C PHE A 228 -10.76 -6.86 -4.95
N GLU A 229 -10.18 -7.92 -5.54
CA GLU A 229 -8.84 -7.86 -6.14
C GLU A 229 -8.76 -6.85 -7.28
N GLN A 230 -9.76 -6.76 -8.13
CA GLN A 230 -9.85 -5.77 -9.20
C GLN A 230 -9.94 -4.34 -8.64
N GLY A 231 -10.78 -4.10 -7.65
CA GLY A 231 -10.90 -2.81 -6.97
C GLY A 231 -9.58 -2.40 -6.29
N TYR A 232 -8.92 -3.34 -5.64
CA TYR A 232 -7.61 -3.10 -5.01
C TYR A 232 -6.51 -2.79 -6.03
N GLN A 233 -6.49 -3.47 -7.18
CA GLN A 233 -5.55 -3.17 -8.27
C GLN A 233 -5.75 -1.77 -8.84
N LEU A 234 -7.01 -1.35 -9.05
CA LEU A 234 -7.34 0.01 -9.49
C LEU A 234 -6.89 1.06 -8.47
N PHE A 235 -7.16 0.84 -7.19
CA PHE A 235 -6.71 1.71 -6.10
C PHE A 235 -5.18 1.81 -6.05
N ALA A 236 -4.47 0.67 -6.10
CA ALA A 236 -3.01 0.63 -6.06
C ALA A 236 -2.39 1.34 -7.28
N ALA A 237 -2.98 1.17 -8.46
CA ALA A 237 -2.56 1.88 -9.68
C ALA A 237 -2.80 3.40 -9.57
N GLY A 238 -3.97 3.82 -9.08
CA GLY A 238 -4.29 5.23 -8.84
C GLY A 238 -3.38 5.89 -7.81
N PHE A 239 -3.13 5.22 -6.70
CA PHE A 239 -2.21 5.69 -5.66
C PHE A 239 -0.78 5.84 -6.17
N SER A 240 -0.31 4.86 -6.95
CA SER A 240 1.01 4.92 -7.60
C SER A 240 1.10 6.06 -8.59
N TYR A 241 0.05 6.31 -9.38
CA TYR A 241 -0.01 7.42 -10.32
C TYR A 241 0.10 8.79 -9.63
N GLU A 242 -0.68 9.04 -8.58
CA GLU A 242 -0.63 10.31 -7.84
C GLU A 242 0.74 10.55 -7.22
N LYS A 243 1.29 9.55 -6.55
CA LYS A 243 2.63 9.64 -5.96
C LYS A 243 3.71 9.98 -6.99
N VAL A 244 3.65 9.30 -8.15
CA VAL A 244 4.60 9.55 -9.24
C VAL A 244 4.40 10.92 -9.85
N ARG A 245 3.15 11.36 -10.04
CA ARG A 245 2.82 12.70 -10.57
C ARG A 245 3.45 13.78 -9.69
N ASP A 246 3.24 13.70 -8.36
CA ASP A 246 3.76 14.70 -7.43
C ASP A 246 5.29 14.75 -7.42
N GLN A 247 5.95 13.58 -7.48
CA GLN A 247 7.40 13.50 -7.62
C GLN A 247 7.91 14.11 -8.93
N VAL A 248 7.24 13.84 -10.05
CA VAL A 248 7.62 14.37 -11.36
C VAL A 248 7.38 15.88 -11.44
N GLU A 249 6.30 16.40 -10.88
CA GLU A 249 6.03 17.85 -10.82
C GLU A 249 7.06 18.56 -9.95
N ALA A 250 7.39 18.02 -8.79
CA ALA A 250 8.45 18.57 -7.94
C ALA A 250 9.81 18.59 -8.67
N ALA A 251 10.19 17.50 -9.32
CA ALA A 251 11.39 17.41 -10.13
C ALA A 251 11.40 18.41 -11.29
N ARG A 252 10.25 18.59 -11.96
CA ARG A 252 10.11 19.58 -13.04
C ARG A 252 10.39 20.99 -12.55
N VAL A 253 9.84 21.40 -11.41
CA VAL A 253 10.07 22.73 -10.82
C VAL A 253 11.54 22.89 -10.44
N GLU A 254 12.10 21.91 -9.72
CA GLU A 254 13.48 21.92 -9.26
C GLU A 254 14.48 22.02 -10.42
N TYR A 255 14.40 21.11 -11.41
CA TYR A 255 15.33 21.11 -12.54
C TYR A 255 15.15 22.31 -13.46
N SER A 256 13.92 22.81 -13.64
CA SER A 256 13.69 24.05 -14.39
C SER A 256 14.36 25.24 -13.71
N GLY A 257 14.31 25.32 -12.38
CA GLY A 257 15.00 26.33 -11.59
C GLY A 257 16.52 26.22 -11.71
N LYS A 258 17.08 25.01 -11.58
CA LYS A 258 18.53 24.76 -11.73
C LYS A 258 19.04 25.12 -13.14
N ILE A 259 18.30 24.72 -14.19
CA ILE A 259 18.65 25.10 -15.58
C ILE A 259 18.61 26.61 -15.77
N HIS A 260 17.62 27.30 -15.21
CA HIS A 260 17.52 28.76 -15.29
C HIS A 260 18.68 29.45 -14.54
N LYS A 261 19.06 28.91 -13.38
CA LYS A 261 20.17 29.45 -12.58
C LYS A 261 21.49 29.46 -13.35
N VAL A 262 21.80 28.40 -14.12
CA VAL A 262 23.01 28.34 -14.98
C VAL A 262 23.12 29.56 -15.88
N PHE A 263 22.01 30.05 -16.44
CA PHE A 263 22.01 31.25 -17.27
C PHE A 263 22.11 32.54 -16.42
N SER A 264 21.35 32.63 -15.33
CA SER A 264 21.37 33.79 -14.44
C SER A 264 22.76 34.05 -13.86
N ASP A 265 23.52 33.00 -13.57
CA ASP A 265 24.86 33.12 -12.98
C ASP A 265 25.88 33.76 -13.93
N ILE A 266 25.66 33.73 -15.26
CA ILE A 266 26.54 34.36 -16.26
C ILE A 266 25.97 35.65 -16.82
N GLN A 267 24.73 36.02 -16.51
CA GLN A 267 24.06 37.17 -17.12
C GLN A 267 24.82 38.49 -16.93
N ASN A 268 25.35 38.70 -15.73
CA ASN A 268 26.13 39.92 -15.44
C ASN A 268 27.46 39.96 -16.19
N GLN A 269 28.11 38.81 -16.38
CA GLN A 269 29.38 38.70 -17.07
C GLN A 269 29.23 38.92 -18.60
N LEU A 270 28.04 38.57 -19.15
CA LEU A 270 27.74 38.80 -20.57
C LEU A 270 27.78 40.30 -20.94
N LEU A 271 27.48 41.17 -20.00
CA LEU A 271 27.60 42.64 -20.19
C LEU A 271 29.05 43.06 -20.43
N GLY A 272 30.04 42.29 -20.01
CA GLY A 272 31.44 42.55 -20.27
C GLY A 272 31.83 42.47 -21.76
N ILE A 273 31.10 41.67 -22.60
CA ILE A 273 31.40 41.53 -24.03
C ILE A 273 31.24 42.85 -24.80
N PRO A 274 30.07 43.53 -24.73
CA PRO A 274 29.93 44.86 -25.36
C PRO A 274 30.91 45.89 -24.81
N VAL A 275 31.16 45.89 -23.49
CA VAL A 275 32.11 46.80 -22.86
C VAL A 275 33.52 46.59 -23.38
N ALA A 276 34.01 45.37 -23.47
CA ALA A 276 35.31 45.03 -24.04
C ALA A 276 35.42 45.51 -25.50
N THR A 277 34.36 45.32 -26.31
CA THR A 277 34.31 45.75 -27.70
C THR A 277 34.41 47.29 -27.80
N ILE A 278 33.69 48.02 -26.94
CA ILE A 278 33.77 49.49 -26.90
C ILE A 278 35.19 49.98 -26.51
N ILE A 279 35.80 49.33 -25.51
CA ILE A 279 37.16 49.68 -25.08
C ILE A 279 38.16 49.51 -26.25
N VAL A 280 38.07 48.35 -26.98
CA VAL A 280 38.92 48.12 -28.17
C VAL A 280 38.70 49.24 -29.20
N ALA A 281 37.44 49.53 -29.51
CA ALA A 281 37.09 50.52 -30.52
C ALA A 281 37.52 52.00 -30.17
N THR A 282 37.53 52.32 -28.89
CA THR A 282 37.80 53.76 -28.43
C THR A 282 39.21 54.00 -27.94
N GLN A 283 39.89 52.96 -27.42
CA GLN A 283 41.19 53.06 -26.78
C GLN A 283 42.36 52.78 -27.74
N MET A 284 42.16 51.90 -28.76
CA MET A 284 43.24 51.67 -29.73
C MET A 284 43.42 52.81 -30.72
N LYS A 285 44.64 53.24 -30.85
CA LYS A 285 45.03 54.36 -31.71
C LYS A 285 46.03 53.93 -32.80
N ASP A 286 46.09 54.68 -33.87
CA ASP A 286 47.09 54.47 -34.93
C ASP A 286 48.50 54.86 -34.42
N VAL A 287 49.42 53.88 -34.46
CA VAL A 287 50.76 53.95 -33.85
C VAL A 287 51.82 53.71 -34.92
N LYS A 288 52.68 54.65 -35.14
CA LYS A 288 53.75 54.55 -36.13
C LYS A 288 55.11 54.19 -35.54
N THR A 289 55.33 54.40 -34.25
CA THR A 289 56.58 54.11 -33.54
C THR A 289 56.35 53.50 -32.18
N VAL A 290 57.34 52.74 -31.66
CA VAL A 290 57.27 52.18 -30.30
C VAL A 290 57.33 53.28 -29.25
N GLY A 291 56.17 53.62 -28.68
CA GLY A 291 56.02 54.68 -27.67
C GLY A 291 54.89 54.36 -26.72
N TYR A 292 54.34 55.35 -26.00
CA TYR A 292 53.28 55.22 -25.05
C TYR A 292 52.02 54.54 -25.65
N GLU A 293 51.64 55.01 -26.84
CA GLU A 293 50.44 54.47 -27.54
C GLU A 293 50.58 52.97 -27.96
N PHE A 294 51.82 52.57 -28.31
CA PHE A 294 52.14 51.14 -28.56
C PHE A 294 51.87 50.31 -27.34
N TRP A 295 52.35 50.71 -26.17
CA TRP A 295 52.13 50.00 -24.92
C TRP A 295 50.66 50.05 -24.47
N ALA A 296 49.96 51.14 -24.72
CA ALA A 296 48.53 51.28 -24.44
C ALA A 296 47.70 50.26 -25.29
N ASN A 297 47.95 50.23 -26.62
CA ASN A 297 47.31 49.25 -27.50
C ASN A 297 47.58 47.77 -27.06
N THR A 298 48.83 47.49 -26.69
CA THR A 298 49.26 46.16 -26.21
C THR A 298 48.58 45.84 -24.89
N ALA A 299 48.44 46.79 -23.97
CA ALA A 299 47.72 46.55 -22.70
C ALA A 299 46.23 46.27 -22.92
N VAL A 300 45.60 46.98 -23.88
CA VAL A 300 44.20 46.68 -24.26
C VAL A 300 44.07 45.26 -24.83
N LEU A 301 44.98 44.86 -25.73
CA LEU A 301 44.95 43.50 -26.28
C LEU A 301 45.16 42.43 -25.21
N VAL A 302 46.12 42.62 -24.29
CA VAL A 302 46.32 41.70 -23.15
C VAL A 302 45.08 41.64 -22.28
N GLY A 303 44.42 42.78 -22.01
CA GLY A 303 43.13 42.82 -21.31
C GLY A 303 42.05 42.03 -22.00
N CYS A 304 41.94 42.08 -23.34
CA CYS A 304 41.03 41.25 -24.12
C CYS A 304 41.34 39.76 -24.00
N TRP A 305 42.61 39.37 -23.97
CA TRP A 305 43.02 38.00 -23.74
C TRP A 305 42.62 37.51 -22.36
N VAL A 306 42.94 38.26 -21.31
CA VAL A 306 42.56 37.90 -19.92
C VAL A 306 41.05 37.76 -19.80
N PHE A 307 40.29 38.73 -20.33
CA PHE A 307 38.83 38.65 -20.33
C PHE A 307 38.30 37.43 -21.05
N SER A 308 38.81 37.15 -22.26
CA SER A 308 38.35 36.00 -23.04
C SER A 308 38.65 34.65 -22.36
N ILE A 309 39.86 34.50 -21.80
CA ILE A 309 40.26 33.30 -21.06
C ILE A 309 39.33 33.08 -19.86
N LEU A 310 39.10 34.10 -19.05
CA LEU A 310 38.21 34.00 -17.88
C LEU A 310 36.78 33.68 -18.30
N MET A 311 36.30 34.29 -19.38
CA MET A 311 34.95 34.01 -19.89
C MET A 311 34.81 32.58 -20.41
N ILE A 312 35.79 32.07 -21.16
CA ILE A 312 35.81 30.69 -21.64
C ILE A 312 35.81 29.70 -20.47
N PHE A 313 36.63 29.95 -19.42
CA PHE A 313 36.59 29.10 -18.22
C PHE A 313 35.23 29.10 -17.52
N LEU A 314 34.61 30.30 -17.40
CA LEU A 314 33.27 30.45 -16.82
C LEU A 314 32.23 29.65 -17.62
N LEU A 315 32.20 29.83 -18.95
CA LEU A 315 31.26 29.15 -19.84
C LEU A 315 31.48 27.65 -19.85
N HIS A 316 32.72 27.17 -19.78
CA HIS A 316 33.07 25.77 -19.67
C HIS A 316 32.55 25.15 -18.36
N ASN A 317 32.77 25.86 -17.23
CA ASN A 317 32.25 25.42 -15.93
C ASN A 317 30.72 25.31 -15.94
N GLN A 318 30.02 26.29 -16.51
CA GLN A 318 28.54 26.24 -16.62
C GLN A 318 28.05 25.13 -17.56
N SER A 319 28.78 24.87 -18.65
CA SER A 319 28.52 23.77 -19.57
C SER A 319 28.65 22.41 -18.87
N HIS A 320 29.67 22.26 -18.01
CA HIS A 320 29.85 21.05 -17.19
C HIS A 320 28.71 20.87 -16.18
N THR A 321 28.33 21.94 -15.48
CA THR A 321 27.18 21.92 -14.55
C THR A 321 25.88 21.45 -15.25
N LEU A 322 25.67 21.96 -16.48
CA LEU A 322 24.51 21.58 -17.28
C LEU A 322 24.55 20.12 -17.74
N ALA A 323 25.76 19.56 -18.00
CA ALA A 323 25.94 18.17 -18.32
C ALA A 323 25.57 17.26 -17.14
N VAL A 324 26.05 17.57 -15.93
CA VAL A 324 25.71 16.84 -14.70
C VAL A 324 24.21 16.86 -14.43
N LEU A 325 23.57 18.02 -14.61
CA LEU A 325 22.11 18.17 -14.48
C LEU A 325 21.35 17.27 -15.46
N ARG A 326 21.81 17.18 -16.69
CA ARG A 326 21.20 16.31 -17.71
C ARG A 326 21.33 14.85 -17.33
N ASP A 327 22.49 14.42 -16.88
CA ASP A 327 22.74 13.04 -16.45
C ASP A 327 21.83 12.67 -15.25
N GLU A 328 21.60 13.62 -14.34
CA GLU A 328 20.70 13.42 -13.21
C GLU A 328 19.23 13.29 -13.65
N ILE A 329 18.76 14.14 -14.58
CA ILE A 329 17.42 14.04 -15.19
C ILE A 329 17.25 12.67 -15.87
N ASP A 330 18.24 12.21 -16.62
CA ASP A 330 18.19 10.92 -17.30
C ASP A 330 18.25 9.74 -16.31
N ARG A 331 18.95 9.87 -15.19
CA ARG A 331 18.98 8.90 -14.10
C ARG A 331 17.59 8.79 -13.45
N GLN A 332 17.00 9.92 -13.06
CA GLN A 332 15.65 9.95 -12.48
C GLN A 332 14.60 9.37 -13.41
N LYS A 333 14.67 9.70 -14.71
CA LYS A 333 13.80 9.11 -15.72
C LYS A 333 13.90 7.59 -15.74
N ARG A 334 15.13 7.04 -15.75
CA ARG A 334 15.36 5.58 -15.75
C ARG A 334 14.84 4.92 -14.47
N GLN A 335 15.07 5.53 -13.31
CA GLN A 335 14.58 5.00 -12.04
C GLN A 335 13.06 4.94 -12.02
N LEU A 336 12.39 6.02 -12.42
CA LEU A 336 10.94 6.10 -12.47
C LEU A 336 10.34 5.06 -13.43
N THR A 337 10.95 4.88 -14.60
CA THR A 337 10.51 3.86 -15.58
C THR A 337 10.67 2.45 -15.03
N LYS A 338 11.71 2.18 -14.23
CA LYS A 338 11.96 0.87 -13.63
C LYS A 338 10.99 0.56 -12.47
N GLU A 339 10.74 1.54 -11.60
CA GLU A 339 9.91 1.35 -10.40
C GLU A 339 8.40 1.39 -10.71
N TYR A 340 7.98 2.19 -11.70
CA TYR A 340 6.58 2.47 -12.01
C TYR A 340 6.27 2.31 -13.51
N SER A 341 6.61 1.15 -14.07
CA SER A 341 6.48 0.88 -15.51
C SER A 341 5.08 1.14 -16.08
N ALA A 342 4.03 0.83 -15.29
CA ALA A 342 2.62 0.98 -15.72
C ALA A 342 2.19 2.44 -15.95
N VAL A 343 2.85 3.41 -15.30
CA VAL A 343 2.46 4.85 -15.39
C VAL A 343 3.57 5.72 -15.97
N ALA A 344 4.75 5.16 -16.22
CA ALA A 344 5.94 5.89 -16.69
C ALA A 344 5.74 6.63 -18.02
N ASP A 345 4.97 6.04 -18.93
CA ASP A 345 4.71 6.62 -20.26
C ASP A 345 4.00 7.97 -20.19
N SER A 346 3.11 8.16 -19.19
CA SER A 346 2.39 9.41 -18.98
C SER A 346 3.31 10.58 -18.65
N PHE A 347 4.50 10.33 -18.10
CA PHE A 347 5.45 11.35 -17.65
C PHE A 347 6.66 11.54 -18.57
N THR A 348 6.80 10.71 -19.59
CA THR A 348 7.90 10.78 -20.57
C THR A 348 8.00 12.15 -21.23
N GLY A 349 6.86 12.81 -21.48
CA GLY A 349 6.78 14.16 -22.05
C GLY A 349 7.49 15.21 -21.18
N THR A 350 7.34 15.17 -19.86
CA THR A 350 7.96 16.10 -18.92
C THR A 350 9.50 16.00 -18.94
N PHE A 351 10.03 14.77 -18.91
CA PHE A 351 11.48 14.55 -18.98
C PHE A 351 12.07 14.95 -20.34
N ARG A 352 11.35 14.71 -21.43
CA ARG A 352 11.74 15.17 -22.77
C ARG A 352 11.80 16.69 -22.83
N TYR A 353 10.84 17.38 -22.26
CA TYR A 353 10.84 18.84 -22.15
C TYR A 353 12.07 19.35 -21.39
N LEU A 354 12.38 18.79 -20.21
CA LEU A 354 13.55 19.17 -19.41
C LEU A 354 14.87 18.93 -20.16
N SER A 355 15.03 17.77 -20.80
CA SER A 355 16.23 17.47 -21.60
C SER A 355 16.38 18.41 -22.80
N LYS A 356 15.27 18.75 -23.49
CA LYS A 356 15.28 19.73 -24.59
C LYS A 356 15.68 21.13 -24.11
N ARG A 357 15.17 21.53 -22.93
CA ARG A 357 15.53 22.84 -22.34
C ARG A 357 16.99 22.91 -21.94
N ALA A 358 17.53 21.84 -21.33
CA ALA A 358 18.95 21.74 -21.02
C ALA A 358 19.82 21.75 -22.29
N PHE A 359 19.42 21.08 -23.35
CA PHE A 359 20.11 21.12 -24.64
C PHE A 359 20.11 22.53 -25.24
N MET A 360 18.96 23.19 -25.26
CA MET A 360 18.85 24.55 -25.79
C MET A 360 19.75 25.53 -25.02
N GLN A 361 19.83 25.39 -23.71
CA GLN A 361 20.72 26.20 -22.87
C GLN A 361 22.20 25.96 -23.21
N ARG A 362 22.61 24.69 -23.49
CA ARG A 362 23.97 24.38 -23.96
C ARG A 362 24.29 25.03 -25.29
N VAL A 363 23.33 25.04 -26.22
CA VAL A 363 23.53 25.72 -27.52
C VAL A 363 23.74 27.23 -27.31
N ILE A 364 22.99 27.85 -26.39
CA ILE A 364 23.19 29.27 -26.05
C ILE A 364 24.60 29.52 -25.50
N LEU A 365 25.09 28.66 -24.57
CA LEU A 365 26.46 28.79 -24.03
C LEU A 365 27.52 28.71 -25.14
N TRP A 366 27.38 27.75 -26.06
CA TRP A 366 28.28 27.61 -27.19
C TRP A 366 28.24 28.83 -28.15
N THR A 367 27.05 29.40 -28.34
CA THR A 367 26.89 30.60 -29.16
C THR A 367 27.65 31.80 -28.52
N ILE A 368 27.53 31.94 -27.19
CA ILE A 368 28.26 32.98 -26.45
C ILE A 368 29.77 32.77 -26.54
N ASP A 369 30.25 31.53 -26.38
CA ASP A 369 31.65 31.18 -26.51
C ASP A 369 32.18 31.56 -27.91
N GLY A 370 31.41 31.26 -28.96
CA GLY A 370 31.72 31.70 -30.33
C GLY A 370 31.84 33.20 -30.48
N PHE A 371 30.97 33.99 -29.82
CA PHE A 371 31.07 35.46 -29.82
C PHE A 371 32.32 35.97 -29.07
N VAL A 372 32.70 35.36 -27.96
CA VAL A 372 33.93 35.69 -27.22
C VAL A 372 35.16 35.42 -28.08
N VAL A 373 35.25 34.30 -28.74
CA VAL A 373 36.35 33.95 -29.64
C VAL A 373 36.39 34.92 -30.83
N LEU A 374 35.25 35.19 -31.47
CA LEU A 374 35.14 36.15 -32.56
C LEU A 374 35.61 37.54 -32.15
N GLY A 375 35.19 38.02 -30.94
CA GLY A 375 35.62 39.30 -30.38
C GLY A 375 37.13 39.36 -30.17
N LEU A 376 37.74 38.29 -29.68
CA LEU A 376 39.19 38.19 -29.50
C LEU A 376 39.94 38.24 -30.84
N VAL A 377 39.47 37.49 -31.85
CA VAL A 377 40.04 37.51 -33.20
C VAL A 377 39.95 38.93 -33.80
N LEU A 378 38.77 39.56 -33.67
CA LEU A 378 38.57 40.92 -34.16
C LEU A 378 39.51 41.93 -33.46
N SER A 379 39.68 41.81 -32.14
CA SER A 379 40.61 42.63 -31.37
C SER A 379 42.05 42.48 -31.85
N HIS A 380 42.47 41.27 -32.23
CA HIS A 380 43.78 40.99 -32.83
C HIS A 380 43.92 41.64 -34.19
N VAL A 381 42.92 41.52 -35.06
CA VAL A 381 42.94 42.14 -36.41
C VAL A 381 43.05 43.67 -36.28
N VAL A 382 42.28 44.31 -35.38
CA VAL A 382 42.33 45.75 -35.14
C VAL A 382 43.69 46.18 -34.56
N TYR A 383 44.22 45.37 -33.62
CA TYR A 383 45.55 45.66 -33.04
C TYR A 383 46.64 45.62 -34.10
N LEU A 384 46.75 44.62 -34.93
CA LEU A 384 47.73 44.48 -36.00
C LEU A 384 47.58 45.56 -37.07
N LYS A 385 46.34 46.00 -37.34
CA LYS A 385 46.05 47.10 -38.30
C LYS A 385 46.48 48.47 -37.78
N LEU A 386 46.23 48.71 -36.50
CA LEU A 386 46.51 50.03 -35.88
C LEU A 386 47.94 50.14 -35.27
N THR A 387 48.68 48.99 -35.22
CA THR A 387 49.99 48.94 -34.60
C THR A 387 51.02 48.30 -35.57
N PRO A 388 51.42 49.02 -36.66
CA PRO A 388 52.36 48.50 -37.63
C PRO A 388 53.68 47.94 -37.05
N PRO A 389 54.30 48.54 -36.00
CA PRO A 389 55.52 47.96 -35.42
C PRO A 389 55.31 46.54 -34.86
N ALA A 390 54.14 46.25 -34.29
CA ALA A 390 53.80 44.88 -33.80
C ALA A 390 53.53 43.94 -34.96
N ARG A 391 52.85 44.37 -36.01
CA ARG A 391 52.62 43.62 -37.23
C ARG A 391 53.94 43.17 -37.90
N ASP A 392 54.88 44.14 -38.09
CA ASP A 392 56.16 43.94 -38.73
C ASP A 392 57.03 42.95 -37.90
N TRP A 393 57.00 43.07 -36.58
CA TRP A 393 57.60 42.09 -35.66
C TRP A 393 56.98 40.68 -35.79
N ALA A 394 55.64 40.57 -35.81
CA ALA A 394 54.96 39.32 -35.98
C ALA A 394 55.27 38.62 -37.30
N VAL A 395 55.33 39.38 -38.40
CA VAL A 395 55.70 38.86 -39.73
C VAL A 395 57.16 38.33 -39.75
N THR A 396 58.05 38.95 -39.00
CA THR A 396 59.44 38.48 -38.87
C THR A 396 59.61 37.29 -37.96
N CYS A 397 58.79 37.13 -36.92
CA CYS A 397 58.87 36.06 -35.95
C CYS A 397 58.13 34.75 -36.39
N VAL A 398 57.03 34.84 -37.15
CA VAL A 398 56.25 33.69 -37.60
C VAL A 398 57.08 32.69 -38.44
N PRO A 399 57.90 33.07 -39.42
CA PRO A 399 58.76 32.13 -40.16
C PRO A 399 59.86 31.50 -39.29
N LEU A 400 60.31 32.19 -38.22
CA LEU A 400 61.27 31.64 -37.26
C LEU A 400 60.62 30.57 -36.38
N LEU A 401 59.37 30.71 -36.00
CA LEU A 401 58.61 29.71 -35.25
C LEU A 401 58.24 28.49 -36.10
N ALA A 402 57.99 28.69 -37.40
CA ALA A 402 57.71 27.58 -38.34
C ALA A 402 58.94 26.65 -38.61
N GLN A 403 60.16 27.11 -38.25
CA GLN A 403 61.38 26.29 -38.32
C GLN A 403 61.59 25.39 -37.06
N TRP A 404 60.80 25.61 -36.01
CA TRP A 404 60.90 24.88 -34.73
C TRP A 404 59.81 23.83 -34.55
N PHE A 405 58.82 23.69 -35.44
CA PHE A 405 57.84 22.64 -35.59
C PHE A 405 57.99 21.92 -36.93
#